data_86fdf4c93f30bceb4fdac564142c56b8
#
_entry.id   86fdf4c93f30bceb4fdac564142c56b8
#
_cell.length_a   1.000
_cell.length_b   1.000
_cell.length_c   1.000
_cell.angle_alpha   90.00
_cell.angle_beta   90.00
_cell.angle_gamma   90.00
#
_symmetry.space_group_name_H-M   'P 1'
#
loop_
_entity.id
_entity.type
_entity.pdbx_description
1 polymer ?
#
loop_
_entity_poly.entity_id
_entity_poly.type
_entity_poly.pdbx_seq_one_letter_code
_entity_poly.pdbx_strand_id
1 'polypeptide(L)'
;MYDTYVRENFLILKTGYLSEELTGHSVSLLFIDKFFIFIDRNHDSYRIYNFNKLQFSKEILKKIVGLISNAHSYKEMLSSILKVMETIEITVDLLISHLQNTIKALPKQITGNCIWASTEGAVHVFFCFKEMQRLGFFESNQLEMCTNIINRGIGSGNTIFNNWLNMQKISILHEYIRFHNEPTNKININIEMMRSCLEYYNFIDIPSTKN
;
A
#
# COMPACT_ATOMS: atom_id res chain seq x y z
N MET A 1 -4.84 5.72 15.71
CA MET A 1 -4.92 4.57 14.79
C MET A 1 -6.23 3.79 14.94
N TYR A 2 -6.51 3.18 16.10
CA TYR A 2 -7.76 2.42 16.29
C TYR A 2 -9.00 3.29 16.11
N ASP A 3 -9.05 4.45 16.73
CA ASP A 3 -10.18 5.39 16.61
C ASP A 3 -10.35 5.86 15.16
N THR A 4 -9.26 5.99 14.40
CA THR A 4 -9.31 6.27 12.95
C THR A 4 -9.95 5.11 12.20
N TYR A 5 -9.54 3.86 12.48
CA TYR A 5 -10.16 2.70 11.87
C TYR A 5 -11.66 2.61 12.17
N VAL A 6 -12.06 2.82 13.42
CA VAL A 6 -13.47 2.79 13.82
C VAL A 6 -14.29 3.85 13.10
N ARG A 7 -13.74 5.07 12.95
CA ARG A 7 -14.44 6.19 12.30
C ARG A 7 -14.47 6.05 10.79
N GLU A 8 -13.34 5.72 10.17
CA GLU A 8 -13.16 5.75 8.71
C GLU A 8 -13.39 4.38 8.06
N ASN A 9 -13.52 3.33 8.86
CA ASN A 9 -13.62 1.94 8.42
C ASN A 9 -12.43 1.46 7.58
N PHE A 10 -11.28 2.12 7.72
CA PHE A 10 -10.01 1.67 7.13
C PHE A 10 -8.81 2.15 7.94
N LEU A 11 -7.69 1.45 7.78
CA LEU A 11 -6.40 1.80 8.34
C LEU A 11 -5.29 1.27 7.42
N ILE A 12 -4.33 2.13 7.10
CA ILE A 12 -3.11 1.73 6.40
C ILE A 12 -1.95 1.82 7.40
N LEU A 13 -1.27 0.70 7.62
CA LEU A 13 -0.02 0.65 8.36
C LEU A 13 1.12 0.38 7.39
N LYS A 14 2.12 1.24 7.45
CA LYS A 14 3.39 1.03 6.74
C LYS A 14 4.35 0.37 7.70
N THR A 15 5.04 -0.64 7.22
CA THR A 15 6.05 -1.35 7.97
C THR A 15 7.14 -1.85 7.04
N GLY A 16 8.14 -2.47 7.62
CA GLY A 16 9.22 -3.09 6.88
C GLY A 16 9.79 -4.28 7.64
N TYR A 17 10.58 -5.03 6.95
CA TYR A 17 11.38 -6.12 7.51
C TYR A 17 12.79 -6.07 6.95
N LEU A 18 13.74 -6.63 7.68
CA LEU A 18 15.09 -6.85 7.17
C LEU A 18 15.13 -8.21 6.48
N SER A 19 15.66 -8.25 5.25
CA SER A 19 15.94 -9.52 4.59
C SER A 19 17.19 -10.18 5.21
N GLU A 20 17.41 -11.45 4.90
CA GLU A 20 18.63 -12.18 5.30
C GLU A 20 19.93 -11.47 4.84
N GLU A 21 19.85 -10.72 3.74
CA GLU A 21 20.94 -9.90 3.20
C GLU A 21 21.05 -8.51 3.87
N LEU A 22 20.33 -8.27 4.97
CA LEU A 22 20.24 -6.99 5.68
C LEU A 22 19.70 -5.83 4.82
N THR A 23 19.05 -6.12 3.71
CA THR A 23 18.35 -5.13 2.91
C THR A 23 16.95 -4.89 3.48
N GLY A 24 16.62 -3.65 3.76
CA GLY A 24 15.28 -3.29 4.26
C GLY A 24 14.24 -3.33 3.14
N HIS A 25 13.11 -3.99 3.38
CA HIS A 25 11.95 -3.99 2.50
C HIS A 25 10.76 -3.36 3.21
N SER A 26 10.00 -2.57 2.48
CA SER A 26 8.78 -1.94 2.98
C SER A 26 7.56 -2.66 2.45
N VAL A 27 6.62 -2.94 3.34
CA VAL A 27 5.32 -3.51 3.03
C VAL A 27 4.21 -2.64 3.62
N SER A 28 3.00 -2.79 3.10
CA SER A 28 1.83 -2.12 3.64
C SER A 28 0.78 -3.13 4.09
N LEU A 29 0.16 -2.82 5.22
CA LEU A 29 -0.96 -3.55 5.78
C LEU A 29 -2.18 -2.66 5.68
N LEU A 30 -3.17 -3.08 4.91
CA LEU A 30 -4.43 -2.37 4.76
C LEU A 30 -5.54 -3.15 5.48
N PHE A 31 -6.18 -2.49 6.44
CA PHE A 31 -7.41 -2.96 7.07
C PHE A 31 -8.57 -2.15 6.49
N ILE A 32 -9.51 -2.80 5.88
CA ILE A 32 -10.69 -2.17 5.31
C ILE A 32 -11.91 -3.04 5.53
N ASP A 33 -12.89 -2.50 6.27
CA ASP A 33 -14.05 -3.25 6.74
C ASP A 33 -13.64 -4.55 7.45
N LYS A 34 -14.00 -5.71 6.94
CA LYS A 34 -13.64 -7.04 7.44
C LYS A 34 -12.42 -7.66 6.75
N PHE A 35 -11.72 -6.90 5.92
CA PHE A 35 -10.57 -7.39 5.15
C PHE A 35 -9.26 -6.85 5.69
N PHE A 36 -8.31 -7.77 5.80
CA PHE A 36 -6.90 -7.47 5.99
C PHE A 36 -6.16 -7.79 4.70
N ILE A 37 -5.46 -6.83 4.15
CA ILE A 37 -4.74 -6.98 2.88
C ILE A 37 -3.27 -6.71 3.14
N PHE A 38 -2.46 -7.72 2.87
CA PHE A 38 -1.01 -7.63 2.91
C PHE A 38 -0.49 -7.27 1.52
N ILE A 39 0.29 -6.22 1.42
CA ILE A 39 0.78 -5.65 0.16
C ILE A 39 2.29 -5.62 0.18
N ASP A 40 2.91 -6.48 -0.62
CA ASP A 40 4.35 -6.55 -0.82
C ASP A 40 4.71 -6.18 -2.26
N ARG A 41 5.24 -4.98 -2.43
CA ARG A 41 5.66 -4.46 -3.73
C ARG A 41 6.98 -5.04 -4.22
N ASN A 42 7.78 -5.60 -3.33
CA ASN A 42 9.03 -6.25 -3.71
C ASN A 42 8.78 -7.55 -4.49
N HIS A 43 7.70 -8.25 -4.10
CA HIS A 43 7.28 -9.51 -4.75
C HIS A 43 6.05 -9.34 -5.64
N ASP A 44 5.60 -8.11 -5.90
CA ASP A 44 4.39 -7.78 -6.65
C ASP A 44 3.18 -8.64 -6.20
N SER A 45 3.04 -8.80 -4.88
CA SER A 45 2.06 -9.71 -4.31
C SER A 45 1.05 -9.01 -3.40
N TYR A 46 -0.19 -9.45 -3.54
CA TYR A 46 -1.28 -9.15 -2.62
C TYR A 46 -1.78 -10.42 -1.99
N ARG A 47 -2.07 -10.36 -0.67
CA ARG A 47 -2.78 -11.43 0.04
C ARG A 47 -3.95 -10.81 0.78
N ILE A 48 -5.11 -11.41 0.62
CA ILE A 48 -6.37 -10.91 1.17
C ILE A 48 -6.88 -11.92 2.19
N TYR A 49 -7.19 -11.43 3.37
CA TYR A 49 -7.70 -12.23 4.48
C TYR A 49 -8.99 -11.61 4.99
N ASN A 50 -9.92 -12.46 5.41
CA ASN A 50 -11.09 -12.04 6.17
C ASN A 50 -10.81 -12.16 7.66
N PHE A 51 -11.22 -11.19 8.44
CA PHE A 51 -11.15 -11.26 9.89
C PHE A 51 -12.49 -10.89 10.52
N ASN A 52 -12.71 -11.35 11.75
CA ASN A 52 -13.90 -10.98 12.48
C ASN A 52 -13.76 -9.54 13.00
N LYS A 53 -14.44 -8.62 12.31
CA LYS A 53 -14.41 -7.19 12.65
C LYS A 53 -14.86 -6.90 14.09
N LEU A 54 -15.76 -7.70 14.65
CA LEU A 54 -16.24 -7.53 16.03
C LEU A 54 -15.16 -7.87 17.07
N GLN A 55 -14.20 -8.70 16.72
CA GLN A 55 -13.06 -9.05 17.56
C GLN A 55 -11.90 -8.07 17.41
N PHE A 56 -11.87 -7.26 16.35
CA PHE A 56 -10.79 -6.30 16.12
C PHE A 56 -10.87 -5.14 17.12
N SER A 57 -9.98 -5.17 18.09
CA SER A 57 -9.94 -4.24 19.20
C SER A 57 -8.67 -3.41 19.22
N LYS A 58 -8.64 -2.39 20.07
CA LYS A 58 -7.44 -1.58 20.32
C LYS A 58 -6.26 -2.43 20.82
N GLU A 59 -6.54 -3.45 21.60
CA GLU A 59 -5.57 -4.40 22.16
C GLU A 59 -4.97 -5.27 21.05
N ILE A 60 -5.80 -5.76 20.14
CA ILE A 60 -5.34 -6.51 18.95
C ILE A 60 -4.46 -5.63 18.09
N LEU A 61 -4.86 -4.39 17.81
CA LEU A 61 -4.04 -3.46 17.02
C LEU A 61 -2.69 -3.16 17.69
N LYS A 62 -2.67 -2.99 19.02
CA LYS A 62 -1.40 -2.83 19.77
C LYS A 62 -0.49 -4.07 19.63
N LYS A 63 -1.07 -5.28 19.73
CA LYS A 63 -0.31 -6.52 19.50
C LYS A 63 0.27 -6.56 18.10
N ILE A 64 -0.53 -6.25 17.07
CA ILE A 64 -0.06 -6.18 15.67
C ILE A 64 1.11 -5.21 15.51
N VAL A 65 0.99 -3.99 16.07
CA VAL A 65 2.08 -3.00 16.02
C VAL A 65 3.34 -3.53 16.72
N GLY A 66 3.20 -4.19 17.87
CA GLY A 66 4.32 -4.83 18.56
C GLY A 66 4.99 -5.94 17.74
N LEU A 67 4.20 -6.77 17.05
CA LEU A 67 4.72 -7.83 16.18
C LEU A 67 5.48 -7.25 14.99
N ILE A 68 4.94 -6.20 14.37
CA ILE A 68 5.60 -5.49 13.26
C ILE A 68 6.97 -4.94 13.67
N SER A 69 7.05 -4.33 14.86
CA SER A 69 8.28 -3.71 15.36
C SER A 69 9.39 -4.72 15.69
N ASN A 70 9.05 -5.99 15.89
CA ASN A 70 9.98 -7.04 16.32
C ASN A 70 10.19 -8.13 15.26
N ALA A 71 9.60 -8.02 14.09
CA ALA A 71 9.70 -9.05 13.05
C ALA A 71 11.06 -9.04 12.35
N HIS A 72 11.68 -10.21 12.21
CA HIS A 72 12.93 -10.40 11.49
C HIS A 72 12.74 -10.85 10.03
N SER A 73 11.54 -11.30 9.69
CA SER A 73 11.19 -11.64 8.31
C SER A 73 9.70 -11.35 8.02
N TYR A 74 9.37 -11.19 6.73
CA TYR A 74 7.97 -10.95 6.35
C TYR A 74 7.08 -12.16 6.67
N LYS A 75 7.60 -13.40 6.53
CA LYS A 75 6.84 -14.62 6.81
C LYS A 75 6.48 -14.73 8.28
N GLU A 76 7.44 -14.44 9.15
CA GLU A 76 7.22 -14.42 10.60
C GLU A 76 6.20 -13.35 10.98
N MET A 77 6.38 -12.12 10.47
CA MET A 77 5.47 -11.02 10.72
C MET A 77 4.05 -11.37 10.28
N LEU A 78 3.87 -11.82 9.03
CA LEU A 78 2.57 -12.15 8.48
C LEU A 78 1.91 -13.29 9.27
N SER A 79 2.61 -14.40 9.51
CA SER A 79 2.06 -15.55 10.24
C SER A 79 1.63 -15.18 11.66
N SER A 80 2.39 -14.33 12.33
CA SER A 80 2.07 -13.84 13.69
C SER A 80 0.85 -12.94 13.69
N ILE A 81 0.71 -12.04 12.70
CA ILE A 81 -0.47 -11.18 12.55
C ILE A 81 -1.72 -12.02 12.29
N LEU A 82 -1.64 -12.99 11.35
CA LEU A 82 -2.76 -13.86 11.00
C LEU A 82 -3.24 -14.67 12.21
N LYS A 83 -2.31 -15.18 13.02
CA LYS A 83 -2.62 -15.91 14.26
C LYS A 83 -3.33 -15.03 15.29
N VAL A 84 -2.89 -13.78 15.46
CA VAL A 84 -3.52 -12.84 16.40
C VAL A 84 -4.90 -12.42 15.95
N MET A 85 -5.14 -12.34 14.65
CA MET A 85 -6.41 -11.91 14.06
C MET A 85 -7.38 -13.06 13.80
N GLU A 86 -6.96 -14.32 13.96
CA GLU A 86 -7.78 -15.51 13.65
C GLU A 86 -8.38 -15.42 12.24
N THR A 87 -7.54 -15.10 11.25
CA THR A 87 -7.98 -14.82 9.89
C THR A 87 -8.16 -16.07 9.05
N ILE A 88 -9.03 -15.94 8.03
CA ILE A 88 -9.17 -16.92 6.95
C ILE A 88 -8.69 -16.26 5.66
N GLU A 89 -7.77 -16.92 4.95
CA GLU A 89 -7.32 -16.44 3.64
C GLU A 89 -8.46 -16.57 2.62
N ILE A 90 -8.68 -15.52 1.85
CA ILE A 90 -9.70 -15.48 0.82
C ILE A 90 -9.02 -15.47 -0.54
N THR A 91 -9.28 -16.50 -1.31
CA THR A 91 -8.91 -16.58 -2.73
C THR A 91 -10.09 -16.09 -3.57
N VAL A 92 -10.09 -14.83 -3.92
CA VAL A 92 -10.95 -14.29 -4.99
C VAL A 92 -10.04 -14.09 -6.20
N ASP A 93 -9.80 -15.16 -6.96
CA ASP A 93 -8.80 -15.19 -8.03
C ASP A 93 -8.93 -14.03 -9.02
N LEU A 94 -10.17 -13.67 -9.38
CA LEU A 94 -10.43 -12.53 -10.26
C LEU A 94 -9.93 -11.21 -9.65
N LEU A 95 -10.26 -10.94 -8.39
CA LEU A 95 -9.85 -9.72 -7.69
C LEU A 95 -8.33 -9.66 -7.55
N ILE A 96 -7.72 -10.76 -7.10
CA ILE A 96 -6.27 -10.85 -6.93
C ILE A 96 -5.57 -10.65 -8.27
N SER A 97 -6.03 -11.30 -9.33
CA SER A 97 -5.46 -11.18 -10.68
C SER A 97 -5.52 -9.74 -11.20
N HIS A 98 -6.66 -9.06 -11.06
CA HIS A 98 -6.80 -7.67 -11.48
C HIS A 98 -5.91 -6.72 -10.69
N LEU A 99 -5.86 -6.86 -9.37
CA LEU A 99 -5.00 -6.03 -8.51
C LEU A 99 -3.51 -6.26 -8.84
N GLN A 100 -3.10 -7.52 -9.04
CA GLN A 100 -1.73 -7.86 -9.40
C GLN A 100 -1.35 -7.31 -10.78
N ASN A 101 -2.24 -7.37 -11.77
CA ASN A 101 -1.97 -6.82 -13.10
C ASN A 101 -1.76 -5.30 -13.03
N THR A 102 -2.54 -4.59 -12.25
CA THR A 102 -2.38 -3.15 -12.08
C THR A 102 -1.07 -2.81 -11.36
N ILE A 103 -0.71 -3.56 -10.31
CA ILE A 103 0.52 -3.30 -9.58
C ILE A 103 1.77 -3.58 -10.41
N LYS A 104 1.72 -4.60 -11.29
CA LYS A 104 2.81 -4.89 -12.25
C LYS A 104 3.01 -3.77 -13.27
N ALA A 105 1.97 -3.00 -13.57
CA ALA A 105 2.05 -1.85 -14.45
C ALA A 105 2.69 -0.61 -13.78
N LEU A 106 2.78 -0.59 -12.44
CA LEU A 106 3.48 0.47 -11.73
C LEU A 106 4.99 0.27 -11.83
N PRO A 107 5.79 1.35 -11.74
CA PRO A 107 7.25 1.24 -11.70
C PRO A 107 7.70 0.28 -10.61
N LYS A 108 8.73 -0.51 -10.88
CA LYS A 108 9.24 -1.49 -9.90
C LYS A 108 9.81 -0.78 -8.68
N GLN A 109 9.66 -1.45 -7.54
CA GLN A 109 10.35 -1.04 -6.33
C GLN A 109 11.87 -1.19 -6.53
N ILE A 110 12.61 -0.13 -6.24
CA ILE A 110 14.07 -0.10 -6.24
C ILE A 110 14.57 0.33 -4.85
N THR A 111 15.84 0.12 -4.59
CA THR A 111 16.47 0.56 -3.34
C THR A 111 16.29 2.07 -3.16
N GLY A 112 15.80 2.48 -2.00
CA GLY A 112 15.57 3.88 -1.64
C GLY A 112 14.13 4.39 -1.86
N ASN A 113 13.30 3.72 -2.69
CA ASN A 113 11.90 4.13 -2.89
C ASN A 113 10.86 3.17 -2.30
N CYS A 114 11.29 2.18 -1.54
CA CYS A 114 10.42 1.10 -1.04
C CYS A 114 9.22 1.61 -0.22
N ILE A 115 9.41 2.65 0.61
CA ILE A 115 8.33 3.24 1.40
C ILE A 115 7.27 3.85 0.48
N TRP A 116 7.71 4.53 -0.58
CA TRP A 116 6.82 5.16 -1.55
C TRP A 116 6.05 4.11 -2.36
N ALA A 117 6.75 3.14 -2.92
CA ALA A 117 6.15 2.06 -3.71
C ALA A 117 5.12 1.25 -2.91
N SER A 118 5.41 0.95 -1.63
CA SER A 118 4.46 0.24 -0.77
C SER A 118 3.21 1.08 -0.46
N THR A 119 3.38 2.42 -0.36
CA THR A 119 2.26 3.35 -0.19
C THR A 119 1.36 3.37 -1.41
N GLU A 120 1.93 3.46 -2.60
CA GLU A 120 1.16 3.43 -3.86
C GLU A 120 0.34 2.17 -3.97
N GLY A 121 0.93 1.01 -3.68
CA GLY A 121 0.19 -0.25 -3.68
C GLY A 121 -0.99 -0.24 -2.71
N ALA A 122 -0.81 0.28 -1.50
CA ALA A 122 -1.88 0.37 -0.50
C ALA A 122 -3.00 1.34 -0.92
N VAL A 123 -2.64 2.50 -1.43
CA VAL A 123 -3.60 3.52 -1.89
C VAL A 123 -4.38 3.02 -3.11
N HIS A 124 -3.71 2.34 -4.04
CA HIS A 124 -4.37 1.70 -5.18
C HIS A 124 -5.45 0.70 -4.72
N VAL A 125 -5.07 -0.25 -3.88
CA VAL A 125 -6.01 -1.24 -3.34
C VAL A 125 -7.13 -0.58 -2.56
N PHE A 126 -6.82 0.44 -1.76
CA PHE A 126 -7.82 1.20 -1.01
C PHE A 126 -8.89 1.80 -1.93
N PHE A 127 -8.52 2.47 -3.01
CA PHE A 127 -9.49 3.05 -3.94
C PHE A 127 -10.35 1.98 -4.62
N CYS A 128 -9.73 0.87 -5.05
CA CYS A 128 -10.48 -0.23 -5.63
C CYS A 128 -11.51 -0.82 -4.66
N PHE A 129 -11.14 -1.05 -3.41
CA PHE A 129 -12.06 -1.57 -2.39
C PHE A 129 -13.14 -0.57 -2.02
N LYS A 130 -12.83 0.72 -1.94
CA LYS A 130 -13.84 1.77 -1.69
C LYS A 130 -14.89 1.83 -2.80
N GLU A 131 -14.48 1.73 -4.06
CA GLU A 131 -15.41 1.67 -5.17
C GLU A 131 -16.23 0.39 -5.19
N MET A 132 -15.62 -0.76 -4.90
CA MET A 132 -16.36 -2.01 -4.74
C MET A 132 -17.36 -1.95 -3.57
N GLN A 133 -16.98 -1.34 -2.45
CA GLN A 133 -17.88 -1.11 -1.32
C GLN A 133 -19.08 -0.24 -1.72
N ARG A 134 -18.83 0.87 -2.43
CA ARG A 134 -19.87 1.75 -2.93
C ARG A 134 -20.85 1.04 -3.88
N LEU A 135 -20.38 0.02 -4.57
CA LEU A 135 -21.19 -0.82 -5.47
C LEU A 135 -21.88 -2.01 -4.77
N GLY A 136 -21.77 -2.13 -3.45
CA GLY A 136 -22.43 -3.18 -2.67
C GLY A 136 -21.68 -4.52 -2.65
N PHE A 137 -20.37 -4.55 -2.91
CA PHE A 137 -19.57 -5.78 -2.94
C PHE A 137 -19.67 -6.62 -1.66
N PHE A 138 -19.70 -5.98 -0.50
CA PHE A 138 -19.70 -6.67 0.78
C PHE A 138 -21.08 -7.21 1.20
N GLU A 139 -22.12 -6.78 0.50
CA GLU A 139 -23.52 -7.14 0.75
C GLU A 139 -24.03 -8.19 -0.24
N SER A 140 -23.29 -8.43 -1.31
CA SER A 140 -23.70 -9.32 -2.40
C SER A 140 -23.32 -10.78 -2.12
N ASN A 141 -24.31 -11.66 -2.23
CA ASN A 141 -24.14 -13.11 -2.11
C ASN A 141 -24.12 -13.84 -3.48
N GLN A 142 -24.27 -13.13 -4.60
CA GLN A 142 -24.32 -13.70 -5.93
C GLN A 142 -23.00 -13.55 -6.68
N LEU A 143 -22.43 -14.65 -7.15
CA LEU A 143 -21.10 -14.68 -7.81
C LEU A 143 -21.04 -13.80 -9.07
N GLU A 144 -22.08 -13.84 -9.90
CA GLU A 144 -22.13 -13.04 -11.14
C GLU A 144 -22.17 -11.52 -10.86
N MET A 145 -22.97 -11.13 -9.87
CA MET A 145 -23.04 -9.74 -9.41
C MET A 145 -21.70 -9.30 -8.80
N CYS A 146 -21.02 -10.19 -8.07
CA CYS A 146 -19.69 -9.92 -7.54
C CYS A 146 -18.67 -9.65 -8.64
N THR A 147 -18.68 -10.41 -9.74
CA THR A 147 -17.78 -10.24 -10.89
C THR A 147 -17.96 -8.85 -11.52
N ASN A 148 -19.19 -8.44 -11.77
CA ASN A 148 -19.50 -7.10 -12.32
C ASN A 148 -19.07 -5.99 -11.36
N ILE A 149 -19.31 -6.14 -10.07
CA ILE A 149 -18.92 -5.17 -9.04
C ILE A 149 -17.39 -5.06 -8.97
N ILE A 150 -16.68 -6.19 -8.99
CA ILE A 150 -15.21 -6.22 -8.98
C ILE A 150 -14.66 -5.48 -10.20
N ASN A 151 -15.11 -5.81 -11.40
CA ASN A 151 -14.64 -5.18 -12.64
C ASN A 151 -14.89 -3.67 -12.64
N ARG A 152 -16.09 -3.24 -12.27
CA ARG A 152 -16.45 -1.81 -12.20
C ARG A 152 -15.71 -1.09 -11.08
N GLY A 153 -15.60 -1.70 -9.91
CA GLY A 153 -14.90 -1.14 -8.76
C GLY A 153 -13.41 -0.96 -9.02
N ILE A 154 -12.77 -1.95 -9.66
CA ILE A 154 -11.36 -1.85 -10.06
C ILE A 154 -11.18 -0.79 -11.15
N GLY A 155 -12.03 -0.75 -12.17
CA GLY A 155 -11.96 0.26 -13.23
C GLY A 155 -12.08 1.69 -12.67
N SER A 156 -13.08 1.94 -11.82
CA SER A 156 -13.26 3.24 -11.15
C SER A 156 -12.11 3.53 -10.18
N GLY A 157 -11.69 2.55 -9.39
CA GLY A 157 -10.59 2.67 -8.44
C GLY A 157 -9.27 2.99 -9.12
N ASN A 158 -8.98 2.37 -10.26
CA ASN A 158 -7.80 2.67 -11.08
C ASN A 158 -7.83 4.11 -11.60
N THR A 159 -8.97 4.59 -12.04
CA THR A 159 -9.13 5.98 -12.49
C THR A 159 -8.84 6.97 -11.36
N ILE A 160 -9.41 6.75 -10.18
CA ILE A 160 -9.19 7.59 -9.00
C ILE A 160 -7.73 7.52 -8.57
N PHE A 161 -7.15 6.32 -8.55
CA PHE A 161 -5.74 6.12 -8.21
C PHE A 161 -4.80 6.87 -9.16
N ASN A 162 -5.01 6.77 -10.48
CA ASN A 162 -4.19 7.47 -11.47
C ASN A 162 -4.27 9.00 -11.31
N ASN A 163 -5.46 9.54 -11.01
CA ASN A 163 -5.62 10.96 -10.72
C ASN A 163 -4.87 11.36 -9.45
N TRP A 164 -5.00 10.58 -8.38
CA TRP A 164 -4.25 10.80 -7.14
C TRP A 164 -2.75 10.74 -7.39
N LEU A 165 -2.27 9.74 -8.13
CA LEU A 165 -0.86 9.56 -8.48
C LEU A 165 -0.30 10.78 -9.23
N ASN A 166 -1.05 11.28 -10.22
CA ASN A 166 -0.66 12.49 -10.95
C ASN A 166 -0.59 13.73 -10.04
N MET A 167 -1.51 13.88 -9.10
CA MET A 167 -1.45 14.95 -8.11
C MET A 167 -0.22 14.82 -7.20
N GLN A 168 0.12 13.60 -6.76
CA GLN A 168 1.32 13.36 -5.96
C GLN A 168 2.59 13.72 -6.74
N LYS A 169 2.67 13.32 -8.00
CA LYS A 169 3.80 13.66 -8.88
C LYS A 169 3.99 15.16 -8.99
N ILE A 170 2.91 15.90 -9.27
CA ILE A 170 2.94 17.36 -9.37
C ILE A 170 3.38 17.99 -8.04
N SER A 171 2.86 17.51 -6.93
CA SER A 171 3.22 18.00 -5.59
C SER A 171 4.71 17.79 -5.29
N ILE A 172 5.24 16.60 -5.57
CA ILE A 172 6.66 16.29 -5.37
C ILE A 172 7.54 17.19 -6.26
N LEU A 173 7.16 17.36 -7.53
CA LEU A 173 7.89 18.23 -8.45
C LEU A 173 7.90 19.69 -7.97
N HIS A 174 6.75 20.18 -7.50
CA HIS A 174 6.64 21.55 -6.95
C HIS A 174 7.54 21.74 -5.73
N GLU A 175 7.52 20.80 -4.79
CA GLU A 175 8.37 20.86 -3.60
C GLU A 175 9.86 20.75 -3.97
N TYR A 176 10.21 19.89 -4.93
CA TYR A 176 11.58 19.78 -5.44
C TYR A 176 12.08 21.10 -6.01
N ILE A 177 11.28 21.77 -6.87
CA ILE A 177 11.62 23.08 -7.45
C ILE A 177 11.76 24.15 -6.36
N ARG A 178 10.85 24.16 -5.38
CA ARG A 178 10.89 25.10 -4.26
C ARG A 178 12.19 24.94 -3.47
N PHE A 179 12.54 23.72 -3.08
CA PHE A 179 13.75 23.46 -2.30
C PHE A 179 15.04 23.68 -3.09
N HIS A 180 15.02 23.49 -4.40
CA HIS A 180 16.21 23.71 -5.24
C HIS A 180 16.54 25.19 -5.36
N ASN A 181 15.54 26.05 -5.23
CA ASN A 181 15.69 27.52 -5.29
C ASN A 181 15.93 28.17 -3.93
N GLU A 182 15.81 27.45 -2.82
CA GLU A 182 16.07 27.96 -1.46
C GLU A 182 17.44 27.50 -0.95
N PRO A 183 18.41 28.41 -0.72
CA PRO A 183 19.76 28.04 -0.27
C PRO A 183 19.78 27.79 1.25
N THR A 184 19.33 26.64 1.72
CA THR A 184 19.42 26.28 3.14
C THR A 184 20.09 24.92 3.35
N ASN A 185 21.14 24.91 4.18
CA ASN A 185 22.04 23.77 4.46
C ASN A 185 21.39 22.55 5.20
N LYS A 186 20.07 22.55 5.45
CA LYS A 186 19.39 21.46 6.19
C LYS A 186 18.61 20.48 5.28
N ILE A 187 18.72 20.60 3.95
CA ILE A 187 17.72 20.08 3.01
C ILE A 187 18.22 18.85 2.22
N ASN A 188 19.50 18.50 2.31
CA ASN A 188 20.11 17.50 1.42
C ASN A 188 19.38 16.12 1.40
N ILE A 189 18.93 15.62 2.55
CA ILE A 189 18.27 14.30 2.62
C ILE A 189 16.90 14.33 1.93
N ASN A 190 16.14 15.41 2.11
CA ASN A 190 14.81 15.52 1.51
C ASN A 190 14.87 15.72 -0.01
N ILE A 191 15.88 16.46 -0.50
CA ILE A 191 16.10 16.68 -1.94
C ILE A 191 16.46 15.38 -2.64
N GLU A 192 17.36 14.57 -2.11
CA GLU A 192 17.73 13.28 -2.68
C GLU A 192 16.55 12.31 -2.70
N MET A 193 15.73 12.29 -1.65
CA MET A 193 14.52 11.46 -1.61
C MET A 193 13.49 11.91 -2.65
N MET A 194 13.27 13.23 -2.80
CA MET A 194 12.39 13.79 -3.83
C MET A 194 12.92 13.50 -5.23
N ARG A 195 14.23 13.62 -5.44
CA ARG A 195 14.90 13.28 -6.70
C ARG A 195 14.66 11.82 -7.05
N SER A 196 14.89 10.89 -6.11
CA SER A 196 14.61 9.47 -6.31
C SER A 196 13.15 9.19 -6.65
N CYS A 197 12.20 9.93 -6.06
CA CYS A 197 10.79 9.83 -6.40
C CYS A 197 10.50 10.33 -7.84
N LEU A 198 11.13 11.43 -8.25
CA LEU A 198 10.95 11.99 -9.61
C LEU A 198 11.57 11.10 -10.68
N GLU A 199 12.73 10.51 -10.41
CA GLU A 199 13.36 9.49 -11.26
C GLU A 199 12.48 8.22 -11.37
N TYR A 200 11.94 7.76 -10.25
CA TYR A 200 10.99 6.66 -10.21
C TYR A 200 9.77 6.87 -11.11
N TYR A 201 9.29 8.12 -11.19
CA TYR A 201 8.15 8.47 -12.05
C TYR A 201 8.54 8.82 -13.48
N ASN A 202 9.79 8.71 -13.87
CA ASN A 202 10.30 9.14 -15.19
C ASN A 202 9.99 10.62 -15.51
N PHE A 203 9.91 11.48 -14.48
CA PHE A 203 9.66 12.91 -14.69
C PHE A 203 10.91 13.67 -15.10
N ILE A 204 12.08 13.16 -14.74
CA ILE A 204 13.36 13.83 -14.97
C ILE A 204 14.37 12.76 -15.37
N ASP A 205 14.87 12.83 -16.60
CA ASP A 205 16.16 12.26 -16.97
C ASP A 205 17.22 13.17 -16.35
N ILE A 206 17.58 12.90 -15.10
CA ILE A 206 18.68 13.62 -14.47
C ILE A 206 19.96 12.93 -14.89
N PRO A 207 20.83 13.59 -15.67
CA PRO A 207 22.13 13.02 -15.98
C PRO A 207 22.82 12.63 -14.67
N SER A 208 23.25 11.39 -14.56
CA SER A 208 24.03 10.94 -13.43
C SER A 208 25.30 11.81 -13.39
N THR A 209 25.35 12.78 -12.49
CA THR A 209 26.59 13.44 -12.13
C THR A 209 27.44 12.39 -11.39
N LYS A 210 28.12 11.54 -12.18
CA LYS A 210 29.28 10.82 -11.69
C LYS A 210 30.39 11.86 -11.53
N ASN A 211 30.60 12.30 -10.32
CA ASN A 211 31.89 12.82 -9.88
C ASN A 211 32.63 11.72 -9.13
#